data_fb59ebcd55ae46b971445c70c937e7ec
#
_entry.id   fb59ebcd55ae46b971445c70c937e7ec
#
_cell.length_a   1.000
_cell.length_b   1.000
_cell.length_c   1.000
_cell.angle_alpha   90.00
_cell.angle_beta   90.00
_cell.angle_gamma   90.00
#
_symmetry.space_group_name_H-M   'P 1'
#
loop_
_entity.id
_entity.type
_entity.pdbx_description
1 polymer ?
#
loop_
_entity_poly.entity_id
_entity_poly.type
_entity_poly.pdbx_seq_one_letter_code
_entity_poly.pdbx_strand_id
1 'polypeptide(L)'
;MMKDILKILENDARISSERLATMTGMTAAEVKKNIEQAEKDRTILKYKTVINWEKAGDEQVWALIEVRVAPQKDVGFDAIAERIQRFPQTRSVYLISGTYDLHVLAVGKTNHEIADFVSQQLSHIEGVQETVTQFVLKRYKEDGELMEGGEAVKRQSVIL
;
A
#
# COMPACT_ATOMS: atom_id res chain seq x y z
N MET A 1 22.45 -2.53 -10.31
CA MET A 1 22.69 -3.55 -9.26
C MET A 1 21.69 -3.46 -8.12
N MET A 2 21.67 -2.43 -7.25
CA MET A 2 20.64 -2.31 -6.17
C MET A 2 19.21 -2.33 -6.71
N LYS A 3 18.90 -1.54 -7.75
CA LYS A 3 17.58 -1.50 -8.36
C LYS A 3 17.11 -2.86 -8.91
N ASP A 4 18.00 -3.71 -9.35
CA ASP A 4 17.65 -5.03 -9.86
C ASP A 4 17.27 -5.97 -8.72
N ILE A 5 17.99 -5.92 -7.59
CA ILE A 5 17.60 -6.63 -6.36
C ILE A 5 16.19 -6.19 -5.93
N LEU A 6 15.92 -4.88 -5.87
CA LEU A 6 14.63 -4.34 -5.45
C LEU A 6 13.48 -4.78 -6.37
N LYS A 7 13.67 -4.76 -7.69
CA LYS A 7 12.68 -5.25 -8.67
C LYS A 7 12.34 -6.73 -8.49
N ILE A 8 13.34 -7.55 -8.17
CA ILE A 8 13.12 -8.98 -7.94
C ILE A 8 12.38 -9.18 -6.62
N LEU A 9 12.79 -8.49 -5.55
CA LEU A 9 12.14 -8.54 -4.23
C LEU A 9 10.70 -8.02 -4.25
N GLU A 10 10.40 -7.02 -5.08
CA GLU A 10 9.04 -6.51 -5.27
C GLU A 10 8.08 -7.59 -5.78
N ASN A 11 8.56 -8.51 -6.64
CA ASN A 11 7.78 -9.61 -7.18
C ASN A 11 7.85 -10.90 -6.34
N ASP A 12 8.98 -11.18 -5.69
CA ASP A 12 9.16 -12.35 -4.82
C ASP A 12 10.01 -11.99 -3.59
N ALA A 13 9.34 -11.54 -2.55
CA ALA A 13 9.98 -11.20 -1.27
C ALA A 13 10.56 -12.42 -0.51
N ARG A 14 10.30 -13.65 -0.98
CA ARG A 14 10.78 -14.89 -0.36
C ARG A 14 12.01 -15.51 -1.04
N ILE A 15 12.51 -14.84 -2.09
CA ILE A 15 13.69 -15.31 -2.82
C ILE A 15 14.93 -15.31 -1.91
N SER A 16 15.75 -16.36 -2.00
CA SER A 16 16.98 -16.44 -1.20
C SER A 16 18.08 -15.50 -1.71
N SER A 17 18.98 -15.11 -0.82
CA SER A 17 20.14 -14.27 -1.18
C SER A 17 21.06 -14.94 -2.19
N GLU A 18 21.17 -16.28 -2.16
CA GLU A 18 21.97 -17.08 -3.09
C GLU A 18 21.37 -17.04 -4.50
N ARG A 19 20.04 -17.13 -4.59
CA ARG A 19 19.33 -17.03 -5.88
C ARG A 19 19.39 -15.61 -6.44
N LEU A 20 19.22 -14.58 -5.59
CA LEU A 20 19.43 -13.20 -5.99
C LEU A 20 20.85 -12.95 -6.49
N ALA A 21 21.85 -13.49 -5.83
CA ALA A 21 23.26 -13.41 -6.23
C ALA A 21 23.46 -13.95 -7.66
N THR A 22 22.91 -15.15 -7.94
CA THR A 22 22.97 -15.75 -9.27
C THR A 22 22.30 -14.88 -10.33
N MET A 23 21.12 -14.29 -10.02
CA MET A 23 20.37 -13.48 -10.97
C MET A 23 20.99 -12.11 -11.25
N THR A 24 21.73 -11.57 -10.26
CA THR A 24 22.29 -10.22 -10.35
C THR A 24 23.80 -10.21 -10.66
N GLY A 25 24.45 -11.37 -10.70
CA GLY A 25 25.88 -11.49 -10.90
C GLY A 25 26.73 -11.01 -9.71
N MET A 26 26.12 -10.96 -8.52
CA MET A 26 26.76 -10.55 -7.26
C MET A 26 27.08 -11.76 -6.38
N THR A 27 27.87 -11.55 -5.33
CA THR A 27 28.00 -12.57 -4.27
C THR A 27 26.80 -12.50 -3.30
N ALA A 28 26.48 -13.60 -2.65
CA ALA A 28 25.41 -13.63 -1.64
C ALA A 28 25.68 -12.65 -0.48
N ALA A 29 26.94 -12.45 -0.11
CA ALA A 29 27.34 -11.46 0.91
C ALA A 29 27.04 -10.01 0.48
N GLU A 30 27.33 -9.66 -0.76
CA GLU A 30 27.00 -8.34 -1.31
C GLU A 30 25.50 -8.12 -1.39
N VAL A 31 24.73 -9.14 -1.80
CA VAL A 31 23.26 -9.08 -1.83
C VAL A 31 22.71 -8.81 -0.43
N LYS A 32 23.13 -9.58 0.57
CA LYS A 32 22.71 -9.37 1.98
C LYS A 32 23.01 -7.98 2.46
N LYS A 33 24.23 -7.48 2.25
CA LYS A 33 24.64 -6.13 2.63
C LYS A 33 23.78 -5.05 1.95
N ASN A 34 23.47 -5.23 0.66
CA ASN A 34 22.61 -4.29 -0.07
C ASN A 34 21.18 -4.29 0.46
N ILE A 35 20.62 -5.44 0.82
CA ILE A 35 19.28 -5.57 1.41
C ILE A 35 19.26 -4.90 2.80
N GLU A 36 20.20 -5.22 3.67
CA GLU A 36 20.33 -4.63 5.00
C GLU A 36 20.43 -3.10 4.93
N GLN A 37 21.20 -2.59 3.97
CA GLN A 37 21.30 -1.14 3.76
C GLN A 37 19.97 -0.55 3.31
N ALA A 38 19.27 -1.19 2.37
CA ALA A 38 17.96 -0.74 1.88
C ALA A 38 16.86 -0.77 2.96
N GLU A 39 16.95 -1.70 3.89
CA GLU A 39 16.08 -1.74 5.08
C GLU A 39 16.40 -0.61 6.05
N LYS A 40 17.69 -0.38 6.32
CA LYS A 40 18.17 0.64 7.24
C LYS A 40 17.82 2.06 6.79
N ASP A 41 17.98 2.35 5.50
CA ASP A 41 17.65 3.66 4.93
C ASP A 41 16.19 3.79 4.50
N ARG A 42 15.37 2.77 4.81
CA ARG A 42 13.93 2.70 4.51
C ARG A 42 13.59 2.74 3.01
N THR A 43 14.49 2.36 2.14
CA THR A 43 14.18 2.07 0.74
C THR A 43 13.28 0.85 0.65
N ILE A 44 13.54 -0.19 1.46
CA ILE A 44 12.59 -1.26 1.74
C ILE A 44 11.81 -0.88 3.00
N LEU A 45 10.51 -0.64 2.86
CA LEU A 45 9.65 -0.26 3.97
C LEU A 45 9.17 -1.47 4.77
N LYS A 46 8.83 -2.56 4.08
CA LYS A 46 8.26 -3.77 4.67
C LYS A 46 8.16 -4.88 3.60
N TYR A 47 8.28 -6.11 4.03
CA TYR A 47 7.86 -7.28 3.26
C TYR A 47 6.41 -7.60 3.61
N LYS A 48 5.56 -7.78 2.59
CA LYS A 48 4.14 -8.11 2.78
C LYS A 48 3.72 -9.21 1.81
N THR A 49 2.66 -9.90 2.18
CA THR A 49 1.98 -10.89 1.34
C THR A 49 0.67 -10.28 0.84
N VAL A 50 0.37 -10.43 -0.43
CA VAL A 50 -0.95 -10.13 -0.99
C VAL A 50 -1.87 -11.32 -0.70
N ILE A 51 -2.95 -11.07 0.01
CA ILE A 51 -3.86 -12.12 0.50
C ILE A 51 -5.27 -11.85 -0.04
N ASN A 52 -5.88 -12.87 -0.61
CA ASN A 52 -7.30 -12.85 -0.92
C ASN A 52 -8.10 -13.18 0.35
N TRP A 53 -8.48 -12.14 1.09
CA TRP A 53 -9.18 -12.25 2.36
C TRP A 53 -10.59 -12.84 2.21
N GLU A 54 -11.24 -12.63 1.07
CA GLU A 54 -12.53 -13.26 0.76
C GLU A 54 -12.42 -14.79 0.72
N LYS A 55 -11.36 -15.31 0.09
CA LYS A 55 -11.06 -16.76 0.10
C LYS A 55 -10.60 -17.28 1.46
N ALA A 56 -10.01 -16.41 2.28
CA ALA A 56 -9.61 -16.74 3.64
C ALA A 56 -10.80 -16.72 4.63
N GLY A 57 -11.99 -16.28 4.19
CA GLY A 57 -13.19 -16.20 5.03
C GLY A 57 -13.22 -14.99 5.97
N ASP A 58 -12.40 -13.97 5.72
CA ASP A 58 -12.38 -12.71 6.47
C ASP A 58 -12.73 -11.56 5.52
N GLU A 59 -14.02 -11.30 5.37
CA GLU A 59 -14.53 -10.23 4.52
C GLU A 59 -14.19 -8.87 5.14
N GLN A 60 -13.53 -8.04 4.35
CA GLN A 60 -13.18 -6.67 4.71
C GLN A 60 -13.92 -5.69 3.81
N VAL A 61 -14.37 -4.61 4.40
CA VAL A 61 -14.95 -3.47 3.68
C VAL A 61 -13.84 -2.49 3.33
N TRP A 62 -13.76 -2.15 2.06
CA TRP A 62 -12.81 -1.20 1.52
C TRP A 62 -13.53 0.05 1.04
N ALA A 63 -12.98 1.20 1.32
CA ALA A 63 -13.51 2.48 0.85
C ALA A 63 -12.40 3.39 0.31
N LEU A 64 -12.72 4.07 -0.77
CA LEU A 64 -11.95 5.17 -1.31
C LEU A 64 -12.59 6.46 -0.80
N ILE A 65 -11.83 7.28 -0.09
CA ILE A 65 -12.32 8.51 0.50
C ILE A 65 -11.53 9.67 -0.12
N GLU A 66 -12.25 10.51 -0.83
CA GLU A 66 -11.72 11.76 -1.36
C GLU A 66 -11.90 12.85 -0.31
N VAL A 67 -10.85 13.62 -0.06
CA VAL A 67 -10.82 14.66 0.99
C VAL A 67 -10.42 15.98 0.37
N ARG A 68 -11.26 17.00 0.55
CA ARG A 68 -10.92 18.38 0.23
C ARG A 68 -10.38 19.07 1.47
N VAL A 69 -9.26 19.74 1.30
CA VAL A 69 -8.54 20.39 2.38
C VAL A 69 -8.39 21.88 2.07
N ALA A 70 -8.67 22.73 3.06
CA ALA A 70 -8.22 24.13 3.02
C ALA A 70 -6.96 24.24 3.87
N PRO A 71 -5.78 24.32 3.26
CA PRO A 71 -4.57 24.53 4.02
C PRO A 71 -4.65 25.92 4.69
N GLN A 72 -4.54 25.92 6.02
CA GLN A 72 -4.38 27.16 6.77
C GLN A 72 -2.94 27.67 6.62
N LYS A 73 -2.72 28.96 6.92
CA LYS A 73 -1.47 29.68 6.66
C LYS A 73 -0.21 29.00 7.22
N ASP A 74 -0.37 28.11 8.24
CA ASP A 74 0.73 27.41 8.92
C ASP A 74 0.58 25.87 8.95
N VAL A 75 -0.50 25.33 8.35
CA VAL A 75 -0.78 23.89 8.32
C VAL A 75 -0.98 23.46 6.88
N GLY A 76 0.07 22.98 6.27
CA GLY A 76 0.05 22.45 4.90
C GLY A 76 -0.66 21.10 4.78
N PHE A 77 -0.81 20.63 3.55
CA PHE A 77 -1.37 19.30 3.22
C PHE A 77 -0.68 18.17 3.99
N ASP A 78 0.63 18.27 4.19
CA ASP A 78 1.44 17.25 4.85
C ASP A 78 0.99 17.02 6.30
N ALA A 79 0.72 18.07 7.06
CA ALA A 79 0.29 17.95 8.45
C ALA A 79 -1.09 17.27 8.58
N ILE A 80 -2.00 17.52 7.63
CA ILE A 80 -3.31 16.86 7.59
C ILE A 80 -3.14 15.39 7.18
N ALA A 81 -2.33 15.11 6.16
CA ALA A 81 -2.02 13.75 5.74
C ALA A 81 -1.36 12.94 6.86
N GLU A 82 -0.44 13.55 7.64
CA GLU A 82 0.18 12.93 8.82
C GLU A 82 -0.82 12.56 9.92
N ARG A 83 -1.88 13.33 10.11
CA ARG A 83 -2.96 12.98 11.04
C ARG A 83 -3.78 11.81 10.51
N ILE A 84 -4.17 11.85 9.23
CA ILE A 84 -4.98 10.82 8.57
C ILE A 84 -4.26 9.47 8.56
N GLN A 85 -2.97 9.43 8.25
CA GLN A 85 -2.21 8.17 8.17
C GLN A 85 -2.08 7.42 9.50
N ARG A 86 -2.35 8.08 10.64
CA ARG A 86 -2.26 7.47 11.97
C ARG A 86 -3.49 6.66 12.37
N PHE A 87 -4.60 6.82 11.66
CA PHE A 87 -5.81 6.04 11.96
C PHE A 87 -5.64 4.59 11.51
N PRO A 88 -6.06 3.63 12.34
CA PRO A 88 -5.91 2.20 12.03
C PRO A 88 -6.71 1.76 10.80
N GLN A 89 -7.80 2.46 10.46
CA GLN A 89 -8.58 2.23 9.26
C GLN A 89 -7.83 2.64 7.99
N THR A 90 -6.88 3.57 8.09
CA THR A 90 -6.15 4.11 6.93
C THR A 90 -5.12 3.11 6.43
N ARG A 91 -5.28 2.67 5.19
CA ARG A 91 -4.34 1.79 4.50
C ARG A 91 -3.34 2.57 3.66
N SER A 92 -3.79 3.62 2.98
CA SER A 92 -2.95 4.49 2.16
C SER A 92 -3.50 5.91 2.15
N VAL A 93 -2.61 6.89 2.03
CA VAL A 93 -2.94 8.31 1.87
C VAL A 93 -2.09 8.87 0.74
N TYR A 94 -2.73 9.55 -0.20
CA TYR A 94 -2.07 10.17 -1.35
C TYR A 94 -2.49 11.64 -1.47
N LEU A 95 -1.54 12.51 -1.74
CA LEU A 95 -1.83 13.84 -2.28
C LEU A 95 -2.04 13.69 -3.77
N ILE A 96 -3.18 14.14 -4.28
CA ILE A 96 -3.56 13.97 -5.69
C ILE A 96 -3.77 15.32 -6.36
N SER A 97 -3.62 15.34 -7.68
CA SER A 97 -4.03 16.47 -8.51
C SER A 97 -5.47 16.27 -8.97
N GLY A 98 -6.35 17.26 -8.76
CA GLY A 98 -7.74 17.17 -9.19
C GLY A 98 -8.67 18.03 -8.34
N THR A 99 -9.95 17.66 -8.31
CA THR A 99 -11.00 18.37 -7.57
C THR A 99 -10.82 18.23 -6.06
N TYR A 100 -10.35 17.10 -5.61
CA TYR A 100 -9.99 16.81 -4.21
C TYR A 100 -8.48 16.81 -4.05
N ASP A 101 -8.02 16.97 -2.82
CA ASP A 101 -6.60 17.14 -2.51
C ASP A 101 -5.97 15.85 -2.01
N LEU A 102 -6.68 15.08 -1.17
CA LEU A 102 -6.19 13.81 -0.65
C LEU A 102 -7.12 12.67 -1.05
N HIS A 103 -6.52 11.51 -1.28
CA HIS A 103 -7.20 10.26 -1.51
C HIS A 103 -6.76 9.25 -0.44
N VAL A 104 -7.73 8.77 0.33
CA VAL A 104 -7.51 7.84 1.44
C VAL A 104 -8.13 6.50 1.10
N LEU A 105 -7.32 5.45 1.13
CA LEU A 105 -7.81 4.07 1.10
C LEU A 105 -8.02 3.61 2.53
N ALA A 106 -9.26 3.36 2.91
CA ALA A 106 -9.63 2.89 4.23
C ALA A 106 -10.15 1.45 4.19
N VAL A 107 -9.92 0.72 5.27
CA VAL A 107 -10.34 -0.67 5.45
C VAL A 107 -10.95 -0.84 6.83
N GLY A 108 -12.11 -1.49 6.89
CA GLY A 108 -12.81 -1.82 8.12
C GLY A 108 -13.53 -3.16 8.00
N LYS A 109 -14.18 -3.58 9.08
CA LYS A 109 -14.98 -4.82 9.10
C LYS A 109 -16.38 -4.63 8.55
N THR A 110 -16.93 -3.43 8.68
CA THR A 110 -18.30 -3.11 8.26
C THR A 110 -18.36 -1.73 7.60
N ASN A 111 -19.39 -1.51 6.77
CA ASN A 111 -19.68 -0.18 6.22
C ASN A 111 -19.89 0.86 7.33
N HIS A 112 -20.49 0.44 8.45
CA HIS A 112 -20.74 1.31 9.58
C HIS A 112 -19.45 1.79 10.25
N GLU A 113 -18.47 0.91 10.43
CA GLU A 113 -17.16 1.27 10.96
C GLU A 113 -16.46 2.33 10.08
N ILE A 114 -16.51 2.18 8.76
CA ILE A 114 -15.96 3.18 7.84
C ILE A 114 -16.74 4.49 7.91
N ALA A 115 -18.08 4.43 7.96
CA ALA A 115 -18.92 5.63 8.08
C ALA A 115 -18.64 6.38 9.39
N ASP A 116 -18.49 5.66 10.50
CA ASP A 116 -18.12 6.24 11.81
C ASP A 116 -16.72 6.86 11.77
N PHE A 117 -15.75 6.19 11.18
CA PHE A 117 -14.41 6.73 10.98
C PHE A 117 -14.46 8.07 10.22
N VAL A 118 -15.20 8.13 9.12
CA VAL A 118 -15.32 9.36 8.32
C VAL A 118 -16.02 10.45 9.11
N SER A 119 -17.20 10.16 9.69
CA SER A 119 -18.05 11.16 10.31
C SER A 119 -17.52 11.66 11.64
N GLN A 120 -16.90 10.80 12.45
CA GLN A 120 -16.48 11.14 13.81
C GLN A 120 -14.99 11.49 13.93
N GLN A 121 -14.16 11.07 12.99
CA GLN A 121 -12.72 11.26 13.06
C GLN A 121 -12.18 12.08 11.88
N LEU A 122 -12.34 11.58 10.67
CA LEU A 122 -11.75 12.20 9.49
C LEU A 122 -12.29 13.62 9.22
N SER A 123 -13.61 13.78 9.25
CA SER A 123 -14.27 15.08 9.01
C SER A 123 -14.02 16.11 10.12
N HIS A 124 -13.55 15.70 11.29
CA HIS A 124 -13.22 16.58 12.42
C HIS A 124 -11.76 17.03 12.43
N ILE A 125 -10.94 16.56 11.50
CA ILE A 125 -9.57 17.06 11.37
C ILE A 125 -9.62 18.51 10.89
N GLU A 126 -8.97 19.39 11.64
CA GLU A 126 -8.87 20.80 11.25
C GLU A 126 -8.24 20.94 9.87
N GLY A 127 -8.89 21.70 8.99
CA GLY A 127 -8.51 21.87 7.60
C GLY A 127 -9.25 20.94 6.62
N VAL A 128 -9.91 19.89 7.08
CA VAL A 128 -10.79 19.07 6.24
C VAL A 128 -12.10 19.81 6.01
N GLN A 129 -12.44 20.07 4.75
CA GLN A 129 -13.66 20.78 4.35
C GLN A 129 -14.78 19.86 3.90
N GLU A 130 -14.43 18.86 3.13
CA GLU A 130 -15.38 17.96 2.51
C GLU A 130 -14.78 16.56 2.35
N THR A 131 -15.61 15.56 2.50
CA THR A 131 -15.24 14.16 2.25
C THR A 131 -16.28 13.47 1.39
N VAL A 132 -15.84 12.66 0.43
CA VAL A 132 -16.70 11.77 -0.37
C VAL A 132 -16.21 10.35 -0.18
N THR A 133 -17.08 9.49 0.30
CA THR A 133 -16.77 8.08 0.54
C THR A 133 -17.40 7.20 -0.53
N GLN A 134 -16.56 6.40 -1.19
CA GLN A 134 -16.96 5.44 -2.21
C GLN A 134 -16.59 4.04 -1.71
N PHE A 135 -17.58 3.19 -1.45
CA PHE A 135 -17.33 1.81 -1.06
C PHE A 135 -16.90 0.97 -2.26
N VAL A 136 -15.83 0.20 -2.09
CA VAL A 136 -15.38 -0.75 -3.10
C VAL A 136 -16.31 -1.95 -3.11
N LEU A 137 -17.01 -2.14 -4.23
CA LEU A 137 -17.96 -3.25 -4.37
C LEU A 137 -17.27 -4.57 -4.74
N LYS A 138 -16.20 -4.48 -5.53
CA LYS A 138 -15.41 -5.64 -5.95
C LYS A 138 -13.99 -5.22 -6.30
N ARG A 139 -13.02 -6.02 -5.89
CA ARG A 139 -11.62 -5.87 -6.28
C ARG A 139 -11.31 -6.90 -7.35
N TYR A 140 -10.83 -6.46 -8.50
CA TYR A 140 -10.43 -7.34 -9.61
C TYR A 140 -8.95 -7.66 -9.59
N LYS A 141 -8.15 -6.70 -9.12
CA LYS A 141 -6.70 -6.79 -9.05
C LYS A 141 -6.18 -6.03 -7.82
N GLU A 142 -5.20 -6.57 -7.14
CA GLU A 142 -4.57 -5.97 -5.96
C GLU A 142 -3.06 -6.12 -6.04
N ASP A 143 -2.31 -5.03 -5.92
CA ASP A 143 -0.84 -5.02 -6.00
C ASP A 143 -0.26 -5.84 -7.19
N GLY A 144 -0.92 -5.77 -8.35
CA GLY A 144 -0.49 -6.51 -9.54
C GLY A 144 -1.08 -7.93 -9.68
N GLU A 145 -1.70 -8.49 -8.63
CA GLU A 145 -2.24 -9.84 -8.61
C GLU A 145 -3.75 -9.87 -8.92
N LEU A 146 -4.19 -10.83 -9.73
CA LEU A 146 -5.61 -11.02 -10.04
C LEU A 146 -6.32 -11.67 -8.86
N MET A 147 -7.46 -11.09 -8.43
CA MET A 147 -8.25 -11.62 -7.32
C MET A 147 -8.98 -12.90 -7.67
N GLU A 148 -9.47 -13.03 -8.92
CA GLU A 148 -10.17 -14.21 -9.43
C GLU A 148 -9.55 -14.66 -10.76
N GLY A 149 -9.51 -15.97 -11.01
CA GLY A 149 -9.17 -16.54 -12.31
C GLY A 149 -7.70 -16.38 -12.74
N GLY A 150 -6.82 -15.99 -11.85
CA GLY A 150 -5.39 -16.08 -12.10
C GLY A 150 -5.02 -17.55 -12.24
N GLU A 151 -4.68 -18.02 -13.44
CA GLU A 151 -3.85 -19.22 -13.54
C GLU A 151 -2.68 -19.00 -12.58
N ALA A 152 -2.41 -20.03 -11.75
CA ALA A 152 -1.20 -20.01 -10.93
C ALA A 152 -0.05 -19.60 -11.85
N VAL A 153 0.56 -18.43 -11.59
CA VAL A 153 1.66 -17.93 -12.41
C VAL A 153 2.64 -19.08 -12.45
N LYS A 154 2.65 -19.79 -13.58
CA LYS A 154 3.69 -20.77 -13.84
C LYS A 154 4.97 -19.96 -13.74
N ARG A 155 5.73 -20.18 -12.64
CA ARG A 155 7.06 -19.62 -12.51
C ARG A 155 7.74 -19.93 -13.83
N GLN A 156 7.92 -18.93 -14.67
CA GLN A 156 8.69 -19.11 -15.88
C GLN A 156 10.08 -19.51 -15.38
N SER A 157 10.38 -20.79 -15.56
CA SER A 157 11.75 -21.26 -15.44
C SER A 157 12.50 -20.47 -16.51
N VAL A 158 13.35 -19.55 -16.06
CA VAL A 158 14.31 -18.91 -16.96
C VAL A 158 15.20 -20.03 -17.46
N ILE A 159 14.94 -20.46 -18.69
CA ILE A 159 15.85 -21.33 -19.42
C ILE A 159 16.99 -20.39 -19.84
N LEU A 160 18.18 -20.67 -19.31
CA LEU A 160 19.45 -20.11 -19.73
C LEU A 160 19.76 -20.59 -21.15
#